data_6ab4041b671e9683e2e0c28453c77a2c
#
_entry.id   6ab4041b671e9683e2e0c28453c77a2c
#
_cell.length_a   1.000
_cell.length_b   1.000
_cell.length_c   1.000
_cell.angle_alpha   90.00
_cell.angle_beta   90.00
_cell.angle_gamma   90.00
#
_symmetry.space_group_name_H-M   'P 1'
#
loop_
_entity.id
_entity.type
_entity.pdbx_description
1 polymer ?
#
loop_
_entity_poly.entity_id
_entity_poly.type
_entity_poly.pdbx_seq_one_letter_code
_entity_poly.pdbx_strand_id
1 'polypeptide(L)'
;MQLYPAIDMLDGNAVRLRQGRRDDVTIFGNPVDLAAKWREQGATYIHLVDLTAAFDGQTKHLPLIREVIRAFGGNVELGGGLRTMADIALRIEAGVTRCIIGTAAIEHPELVKEACRAFPGQIAVGLDAKDGFVATRGWVETSALTAAEVALRMRDMGVATLIYTDISRDGMMQGPNFAATKRLIDKTQMDIIGSGGVSSISDLLKLQEIGCAGAILGRAMYEGAFTVPDALEAIQTADKGE
;
A
#
# COMPACT_ATOMS: atom_id res chain seq x y z
N MET A 1 -4.00 -10.02 -11.64
CA MET A 1 -3.36 -9.25 -10.56
C MET A 1 -3.96 -7.84 -10.47
N GLN A 2 -4.23 -7.30 -9.26
CA GLN A 2 -4.81 -5.96 -9.06
C GLN A 2 -3.72 -4.88 -9.05
N LEU A 3 -3.97 -3.73 -9.71
CA LEU A 3 -3.07 -2.57 -9.68
C LEU A 3 -3.58 -1.51 -8.72
N TYR A 4 -2.66 -0.90 -7.97
CA TYR A 4 -2.92 0.13 -6.98
C TYR A 4 -2.07 1.38 -7.25
N PRO A 5 -2.46 2.30 -8.14
CA PRO A 5 -1.83 3.61 -8.23
C PRO A 5 -1.84 4.29 -6.86
N ALA A 6 -0.68 4.77 -6.42
CA ALA A 6 -0.52 5.29 -5.07
C ALA A 6 -0.56 6.81 -5.01
N ILE A 7 -1.25 7.34 -4.00
CA ILE A 7 -1.30 8.76 -3.65
C ILE A 7 -0.90 8.89 -2.19
N ASP A 8 0.26 9.49 -1.94
CA ASP A 8 0.68 9.87 -0.59
C ASP A 8 0.24 11.31 -0.33
N MET A 9 -0.42 11.56 0.79
CA MET A 9 -0.89 12.90 1.19
C MET A 9 -0.06 13.44 2.34
N LEU A 10 0.52 14.62 2.16
CA LEU A 10 1.19 15.37 3.21
C LEU A 10 0.69 16.82 3.20
N ASP A 11 0.18 17.29 4.32
CA ASP A 11 -0.33 18.67 4.50
C ASP A 11 -1.31 19.09 3.39
N GLY A 12 -2.17 18.16 2.96
CA GLY A 12 -3.21 18.38 1.95
C GLY A 12 -2.77 18.25 0.50
N ASN A 13 -1.49 18.01 0.23
CA ASN A 13 -0.96 17.82 -1.11
C ASN A 13 -0.65 16.35 -1.40
N ALA A 14 -0.75 15.96 -2.65
CA ALA A 14 -0.19 14.71 -3.13
C ALA A 14 1.32 14.84 -3.28
N VAL A 15 2.07 13.93 -2.66
CA VAL A 15 3.53 14.01 -2.58
C VAL A 15 4.20 12.66 -2.87
N ARG A 16 5.50 12.70 -3.05
CA ARG A 16 6.39 11.55 -2.92
C ARG A 16 7.56 11.90 -2.01
N LEU A 17 7.79 11.03 -1.05
CA LEU A 17 8.96 11.07 -0.19
C LEU A 17 10.07 10.20 -0.78
N ARG A 18 11.29 10.69 -0.77
CA ARG A 18 12.43 9.86 -1.12
C ARG A 18 12.83 9.01 0.08
N GLN A 19 12.68 7.68 -0.03
CA GLN A 19 12.96 6.72 1.03
C GLN A 19 12.25 7.06 2.37
N GLY A 20 11.00 7.53 2.31
CA GLY A 20 10.21 7.90 3.50
C GLY A 20 10.65 9.17 4.23
N ARG A 21 11.61 9.93 3.71
CA ARG A 21 12.17 11.12 4.38
C ARG A 21 11.25 12.33 4.23
N ARG A 22 10.79 12.88 5.35
CA ARG A 22 9.91 14.05 5.40
C ARG A 22 10.57 15.33 4.87
N ASP A 23 11.89 15.40 4.90
CA ASP A 23 12.70 16.53 4.43
C ASP A 23 13.06 16.49 2.93
N ASP A 24 12.72 15.38 2.24
CA ASP A 24 12.96 15.19 0.80
C ASP A 24 11.65 14.88 0.08
N VAL A 25 10.85 15.93 -0.14
CA VAL A 25 9.47 15.88 -0.63
C VAL A 25 9.37 16.44 -2.04
N THR A 26 8.75 15.71 -2.94
CA THR A 26 8.29 16.21 -4.24
C THR A 26 6.78 16.35 -4.23
N ILE A 27 6.24 17.51 -4.56
CA ILE A 27 4.80 17.78 -4.62
C ILE A 27 4.31 17.55 -6.05
N PHE A 28 3.21 16.81 -6.18
CA PHE A 28 2.57 16.47 -7.46
C PHE A 28 1.18 17.10 -7.65
N GLY A 29 0.73 17.90 -6.71
CA GLY A 29 -0.51 18.67 -6.82
C GLY A 29 -1.64 18.18 -5.90
N ASN A 30 -2.87 18.33 -6.37
CA ASN A 30 -4.06 17.99 -5.60
C ASN A 30 -4.34 16.47 -5.63
N PRO A 31 -4.50 15.78 -4.49
CA PRO A 31 -4.80 14.35 -4.45
C PRO A 31 -6.17 13.99 -5.07
N VAL A 32 -7.15 14.92 -5.07
CA VAL A 32 -8.47 14.72 -5.68
C VAL A 32 -8.35 14.63 -7.21
N ASP A 33 -7.57 15.54 -7.82
CA ASP A 33 -7.35 15.56 -9.27
C ASP A 33 -6.59 14.30 -9.73
N LEU A 34 -5.61 13.85 -8.93
CA LEU A 34 -4.89 12.62 -9.22
C LEU A 34 -5.78 11.38 -9.14
N ALA A 35 -6.66 11.32 -8.14
CA ALA A 35 -7.62 10.23 -8.00
C ALA A 35 -8.57 10.17 -9.21
N ALA A 36 -9.12 11.30 -9.64
CA ALA A 36 -9.95 11.39 -10.85
C ALA A 36 -9.16 10.93 -12.10
N LYS A 37 -7.92 11.40 -12.27
CA LYS A 37 -7.04 10.98 -13.36
C LYS A 37 -6.79 9.47 -13.40
N TRP A 38 -6.49 8.85 -12.23
CA TRP A 38 -6.30 7.40 -12.18
C TRP A 38 -7.58 6.63 -12.53
N ARG A 39 -8.74 7.16 -12.10
CA ARG A 39 -10.05 6.59 -12.47
C ARG A 39 -10.29 6.65 -13.97
N GLU A 40 -10.06 7.79 -14.60
CA GLU A 40 -10.19 7.99 -16.05
C GLU A 40 -9.28 7.05 -16.85
N GLN A 41 -8.12 6.72 -16.30
CA GLN A 41 -7.18 5.75 -16.88
C GLN A 41 -7.56 4.29 -16.64
N GLY A 42 -8.69 4.01 -15.98
CA GLY A 42 -9.20 2.66 -15.79
C GLY A 42 -8.80 1.97 -14.47
N ALA A 43 -8.14 2.66 -13.54
CA ALA A 43 -7.86 2.10 -12.23
C ALA A 43 -9.17 1.77 -11.49
N THR A 44 -9.24 0.59 -10.88
CA THR A 44 -10.37 0.14 -10.06
C THR A 44 -10.09 0.23 -8.56
N TYR A 45 -8.82 0.37 -8.21
CA TYR A 45 -8.31 0.59 -6.86
C TYR A 45 -7.27 1.71 -6.85
N ILE A 46 -7.18 2.46 -5.76
CA ILE A 46 -6.02 3.29 -5.41
C ILE A 46 -5.52 2.96 -4.02
N HIS A 47 -4.21 3.12 -3.84
CA HIS A 47 -3.53 3.08 -2.56
C HIS A 47 -3.33 4.50 -2.05
N LEU A 48 -3.95 4.85 -0.93
CA LEU A 48 -3.89 6.19 -0.34
C LEU A 48 -3.13 6.12 0.98
N VAL A 49 -2.24 7.08 1.24
CA VAL A 49 -1.52 7.18 2.51
C VAL A 49 -1.67 8.59 3.08
N ASP A 50 -2.22 8.70 4.29
CA ASP A 50 -2.22 9.94 5.07
C ASP A 50 -0.91 10.04 5.86
N LEU A 51 0.12 10.62 5.24
CA LEU A 51 1.43 10.80 5.86
C LEU A 51 1.38 11.79 7.03
N THR A 52 0.50 12.79 7.00
CA THR A 52 0.31 13.72 8.12
C THR A 52 -0.19 12.97 9.34
N ALA A 53 -1.19 12.09 9.18
CA ALA A 53 -1.65 11.26 10.28
C ALA A 53 -0.60 10.24 10.74
N ALA A 54 0.21 9.71 9.81
CA ALA A 54 1.29 8.79 10.14
C ALA A 54 2.37 9.45 11.02
N PHE A 55 2.79 10.68 10.66
CA PHE A 55 3.84 11.41 11.39
C PHE A 55 3.31 12.08 12.66
N ASP A 56 2.22 12.83 12.55
CA ASP A 56 1.76 13.73 13.60
C ASP A 56 0.64 13.12 14.48
N GLY A 57 0.10 11.97 14.08
CA GLY A 57 -1.00 11.29 14.79
C GLY A 57 -2.36 11.99 14.67
N GLN A 58 -2.49 12.98 13.77
CA GLN A 58 -3.69 13.80 13.65
C GLN A 58 -4.51 13.44 12.41
N THR A 59 -5.79 13.19 12.61
CA THR A 59 -6.76 12.85 11.54
C THR A 59 -7.35 14.10 10.85
N LYS A 60 -6.52 15.06 10.50
CA LYS A 60 -6.97 16.35 9.93
C LYS A 60 -7.58 16.21 8.52
N HIS A 61 -7.16 15.21 7.78
CA HIS A 61 -7.48 15.09 6.35
C HIS A 61 -8.74 14.28 6.04
N LEU A 62 -9.56 13.93 7.03
CA LEU A 62 -10.77 13.15 6.79
C LEU A 62 -11.72 13.77 5.74
N PRO A 63 -11.97 15.12 5.72
CA PRO A 63 -12.75 15.74 4.65
C PRO A 63 -12.11 15.53 3.27
N LEU A 64 -10.80 15.74 3.14
CA LEU A 64 -10.06 15.54 1.89
C LEU A 64 -10.08 14.07 1.42
N ILE A 65 -9.94 13.11 2.35
CA ILE A 65 -10.06 11.68 2.06
C ILE A 65 -11.44 11.38 1.45
N ARG A 66 -12.52 11.93 1.98
CA ARG A 66 -13.87 11.78 1.42
C ARG A 66 -14.00 12.38 0.02
N GLU A 67 -13.32 13.49 -0.25
CA GLU A 67 -13.27 14.09 -1.59
C GLU A 67 -12.52 13.21 -2.58
N VAL A 68 -11.36 12.67 -2.19
CA VAL A 68 -10.58 11.71 -2.98
C VAL A 68 -11.41 10.46 -3.30
N ILE A 69 -12.10 9.87 -2.31
CA ILE A 69 -12.96 8.70 -2.50
C ILE A 69 -14.07 8.99 -3.51
N ARG A 70 -14.73 10.15 -3.39
CA ARG A 70 -15.81 10.56 -4.32
C ARG A 70 -15.29 10.78 -5.74
N ALA A 71 -14.15 11.46 -5.87
CA ALA A 71 -13.55 11.73 -7.18
C ALA A 71 -13.07 10.46 -7.87
N PHE A 72 -12.50 9.53 -7.09
CA PHE A 72 -12.09 8.23 -7.62
C PHE A 72 -13.28 7.37 -8.01
N GLY A 73 -14.34 7.30 -7.18
CA GLY A 73 -15.55 6.51 -7.46
C GLY A 73 -15.30 5.00 -7.59
N GLY A 74 -14.20 4.50 -7.06
CA GLY A 74 -13.80 3.09 -7.02
C GLY A 74 -13.38 2.68 -5.61
N ASN A 75 -12.59 1.61 -5.50
CA ASN A 75 -12.12 1.10 -4.22
C ASN A 75 -10.87 1.86 -3.74
N VAL A 76 -10.86 2.24 -2.48
CA VAL A 76 -9.73 2.95 -1.86
C VAL A 76 -9.21 2.15 -0.68
N GLU A 77 -7.94 1.77 -0.70
CA GLU A 77 -7.25 1.34 0.51
C GLU A 77 -6.48 2.50 1.11
N LEU A 78 -6.51 2.61 2.44
CA LEU A 78 -5.92 3.75 3.15
C LEU A 78 -5.04 3.29 4.31
N GLY A 79 -3.79 3.76 4.28
CA GLY A 79 -2.84 3.68 5.38
C GLY A 79 -2.53 5.05 5.99
N GLY A 80 -1.79 5.04 7.10
CA GLY A 80 -1.38 6.25 7.81
C GLY A 80 -2.23 6.57 9.03
N GLY A 81 -1.60 6.56 10.20
CA GLY A 81 -2.20 7.01 11.46
C GLY A 81 -3.27 6.10 12.07
N LEU A 82 -3.45 4.87 11.61
CA LEU A 82 -4.41 3.90 12.16
C LEU A 82 -3.83 3.21 13.40
N ARG A 83 -4.16 3.69 14.59
CA ARG A 83 -3.62 3.23 15.87
C ARG A 83 -4.66 2.66 16.83
N THR A 84 -5.95 2.94 16.59
CA THR A 84 -7.06 2.52 17.44
C THR A 84 -8.23 2.01 16.61
N MET A 85 -9.15 1.27 17.23
CA MET A 85 -10.41 0.85 16.60
C MET A 85 -11.24 2.06 16.14
N ALA A 86 -11.20 3.17 16.88
CA ALA A 86 -11.89 4.39 16.49
C ALA A 86 -11.31 5.00 15.21
N ASP A 87 -9.99 4.98 15.03
CA ASP A 87 -9.36 5.44 13.80
C ASP A 87 -9.81 4.60 12.60
N ILE A 88 -9.86 3.28 12.75
CA ILE A 88 -10.28 2.34 11.70
C ILE A 88 -11.75 2.56 11.35
N ALA A 89 -12.64 2.56 12.35
CA ALA A 89 -14.07 2.78 12.15
C ALA A 89 -14.35 4.09 11.42
N LEU A 90 -13.70 5.18 11.84
CA LEU A 90 -13.84 6.50 11.22
C LEU A 90 -13.46 6.52 9.74
N ARG A 91 -12.44 5.74 9.32
CA ARG A 91 -12.03 5.63 7.91
C ARG A 91 -13.02 4.80 7.10
N ILE A 92 -13.48 3.69 7.66
CA ILE A 92 -14.50 2.83 7.01
C ILE A 92 -15.81 3.61 6.83
N GLU A 93 -16.26 4.34 7.85
CA GLU A 93 -17.44 5.23 7.76
C GLU A 93 -17.26 6.37 6.73
N ALA A 94 -16.02 6.79 6.49
CA ALA A 94 -15.71 7.75 5.44
C ALA A 94 -15.78 7.18 4.02
N GLY A 95 -15.92 5.84 3.87
CA GLY A 95 -16.02 5.15 2.59
C GLY A 95 -14.74 4.45 2.14
N VAL A 96 -13.73 4.32 3.03
CA VAL A 96 -12.52 3.53 2.74
C VAL A 96 -12.90 2.06 2.62
N THR A 97 -12.49 1.42 1.52
CA THR A 97 -12.79 0.00 1.25
C THR A 97 -11.94 -0.91 2.11
N ARG A 98 -10.67 -0.56 2.35
CA ARG A 98 -9.72 -1.35 3.13
C ARG A 98 -8.77 -0.46 3.92
N CYS A 99 -8.69 -0.66 5.22
CA CYS A 99 -7.76 0.01 6.13
C CYS A 99 -6.46 -0.77 6.22
N ILE A 100 -5.32 -0.06 6.16
CA ILE A 100 -3.98 -0.65 6.22
C ILE A 100 -3.35 -0.29 7.57
N ILE A 101 -3.17 -1.28 8.42
CA ILE A 101 -2.52 -1.11 9.73
C ILE A 101 -1.02 -1.38 9.53
N GLY A 102 -0.18 -0.37 9.78
CA GLY A 102 1.29 -0.46 9.69
C GLY A 102 1.92 -0.78 11.07
N THR A 103 2.72 0.14 11.59
CA THR A 103 3.46 0.00 12.86
C THR A 103 2.62 -0.54 14.01
N ALA A 104 1.36 -0.11 14.12
CA ALA A 104 0.44 -0.59 15.17
C ALA A 104 0.18 -2.11 15.10
N ALA A 105 0.31 -2.75 13.93
CA ALA A 105 0.19 -4.20 13.83
C ALA A 105 1.32 -4.94 14.57
N ILE A 106 2.47 -4.32 14.68
CA ILE A 106 3.64 -4.89 15.37
C ILE A 106 3.60 -4.56 16.87
N GLU A 107 3.28 -3.30 17.20
CA GLU A 107 3.29 -2.80 18.58
C GLU A 107 2.05 -3.27 19.38
N HIS A 108 0.90 -3.40 18.71
CA HIS A 108 -0.40 -3.73 19.30
C HIS A 108 -1.15 -4.79 18.47
N PRO A 109 -0.67 -6.03 18.41
CA PRO A 109 -1.25 -7.06 17.55
C PRO A 109 -2.71 -7.39 17.86
N GLU A 110 -3.17 -7.20 19.11
CA GLU A 110 -4.59 -7.40 19.46
C GLU A 110 -5.53 -6.43 18.73
N LEU A 111 -5.05 -5.23 18.36
CA LEU A 111 -5.80 -4.29 17.52
C LEU A 111 -6.14 -4.94 16.17
N VAL A 112 -5.19 -5.65 15.55
CA VAL A 112 -5.39 -6.33 14.25
C VAL A 112 -6.49 -7.38 14.37
N LYS A 113 -6.41 -8.21 15.40
CA LYS A 113 -7.39 -9.27 15.65
C LYS A 113 -8.80 -8.73 15.89
N GLU A 114 -8.91 -7.65 16.67
CA GLU A 114 -10.19 -6.97 16.92
C GLU A 114 -10.73 -6.35 15.62
N ALA A 115 -9.88 -5.66 14.87
CA ALA A 115 -10.25 -5.02 13.61
C ALA A 115 -10.72 -6.03 12.55
N CYS A 116 -10.01 -7.16 12.39
CA CYS A 116 -10.42 -8.23 11.47
C CYS A 116 -11.77 -8.83 11.83
N ARG A 117 -12.11 -8.92 13.13
CA ARG A 117 -13.42 -9.38 13.58
C ARG A 117 -14.54 -8.37 13.34
N ALA A 118 -14.25 -7.07 13.61
CA ALA A 118 -15.22 -6.01 13.46
C ALA A 118 -15.50 -5.65 12.00
N PHE A 119 -14.48 -5.76 11.15
CA PHE A 119 -14.50 -5.34 9.74
C PHE A 119 -13.96 -6.45 8.82
N PRO A 120 -14.67 -7.57 8.67
CA PRO A 120 -14.19 -8.70 7.86
C PRO A 120 -13.91 -8.31 6.42
N GLY A 121 -12.70 -8.66 5.91
CA GLY A 121 -12.27 -8.34 4.55
C GLY A 121 -11.84 -6.90 4.30
N GLN A 122 -11.98 -6.00 5.30
CA GLN A 122 -11.64 -4.59 5.16
C GLN A 122 -10.33 -4.19 5.85
N ILE A 123 -9.55 -5.16 6.33
CA ILE A 123 -8.28 -4.93 7.00
C ILE A 123 -7.14 -5.57 6.22
N ALA A 124 -6.11 -4.79 5.97
CA ALA A 124 -4.80 -5.25 5.51
C ALA A 124 -3.72 -4.83 6.51
N VAL A 125 -2.59 -5.48 6.45
CA VAL A 125 -1.40 -5.07 7.20
C VAL A 125 -0.32 -4.62 6.24
N GLY A 126 0.25 -3.44 6.49
CA GLY A 126 1.45 -2.94 5.82
C GLY A 126 2.69 -3.44 6.55
N LEU A 127 3.53 -4.17 5.84
CA LEU A 127 4.76 -4.75 6.35
C LEU A 127 5.96 -4.21 5.55
N ASP A 128 6.61 -3.23 6.12
CA ASP A 128 7.81 -2.64 5.58
C ASP A 128 9.04 -3.40 6.10
N ALA A 129 9.95 -3.80 5.23
CA ALA A 129 11.10 -4.58 5.61
C ALA A 129 12.40 -4.08 4.96
N LYS A 130 13.49 -4.26 5.68
CA LYS A 130 14.85 -4.04 5.20
C LYS A 130 15.68 -5.30 5.50
N ASP A 131 16.35 -5.82 4.48
CA ASP A 131 17.17 -7.04 4.59
C ASP A 131 16.40 -8.24 5.21
N GLY A 132 15.08 -8.28 4.99
CA GLY A 132 14.19 -9.32 5.51
C GLY A 132 13.67 -9.10 6.93
N PHE A 133 14.10 -8.05 7.64
CA PHE A 133 13.64 -7.67 8.98
C PHE A 133 12.63 -6.52 8.91
N VAL A 134 11.63 -6.57 9.78
CA VAL A 134 10.55 -5.58 9.80
C VAL A 134 11.03 -4.23 10.29
N ALA A 135 10.73 -3.19 9.52
CA ALA A 135 10.93 -1.80 9.90
C ALA A 135 9.65 -1.20 10.47
N THR A 136 9.78 -0.34 11.48
CA THR A 136 8.67 0.33 12.16
C THR A 136 8.92 1.84 12.24
N ARG A 137 7.90 2.59 12.68
CA ARG A 137 7.98 4.04 12.94
C ARG A 137 8.50 4.85 11.76
N GLY A 138 7.91 4.64 10.59
CA GLY A 138 8.34 5.36 9.38
C GLY A 138 9.77 4.99 8.96
N TRP A 139 10.13 3.69 9.12
CA TRP A 139 11.42 3.09 8.71
C TRP A 139 12.63 3.49 9.56
N VAL A 140 12.41 4.15 10.70
CA VAL A 140 13.49 4.60 11.58
C VAL A 140 14.06 3.47 12.42
N GLU A 141 13.23 2.51 12.80
CA GLU A 141 13.62 1.38 13.66
C GLU A 141 13.48 0.06 12.89
N THR A 142 14.46 -0.84 13.05
CA THR A 142 14.39 -2.21 12.53
C THR A 142 14.19 -3.17 13.69
N SER A 143 13.17 -4.00 13.63
CA SER A 143 12.90 -5.01 14.65
C SER A 143 13.78 -6.25 14.45
N ALA A 144 13.88 -7.10 15.49
CA ALA A 144 14.53 -8.40 15.39
C ALA A 144 13.64 -9.46 14.68
N LEU A 145 12.39 -9.11 14.35
CA LEU A 145 11.42 -10.01 13.72
C LEU A 145 11.59 -10.00 12.21
N THR A 146 11.58 -11.17 11.61
CA THR A 146 11.57 -11.30 10.16
C THR A 146 10.17 -11.00 9.59
N ALA A 147 10.13 -10.53 8.35
CA ALA A 147 8.87 -10.29 7.65
C ALA A 147 7.98 -11.54 7.60
N ALA A 148 8.58 -12.73 7.43
CA ALA A 148 7.85 -13.99 7.39
C ALA A 148 7.21 -14.37 8.73
N GLU A 149 7.91 -14.16 9.86
CA GLU A 149 7.36 -14.43 11.19
C GLU A 149 6.17 -13.51 11.50
N VAL A 150 6.30 -12.23 11.18
CA VAL A 150 5.21 -11.27 11.38
C VAL A 150 4.04 -11.60 10.46
N ALA A 151 4.28 -11.89 9.18
CA ALA A 151 3.22 -12.24 8.24
C ALA A 151 2.40 -13.46 8.70
N LEU A 152 3.07 -14.52 9.20
CA LEU A 152 2.38 -15.68 9.75
C LEU A 152 1.52 -15.34 10.97
N ARG A 153 2.03 -14.51 11.88
CA ARG A 153 1.24 -14.04 13.04
C ARG A 153 0.00 -13.26 12.59
N MET A 154 0.13 -12.37 11.59
CA MET A 154 -0.98 -11.60 11.06
C MET A 154 -2.04 -12.49 10.41
N ARG A 155 -1.63 -13.49 9.65
CA ARG A 155 -2.52 -14.51 9.09
C ARG A 155 -3.33 -15.20 10.19
N ASP A 156 -2.67 -15.64 11.24
CA ASP A 156 -3.31 -16.36 12.37
C ASP A 156 -4.27 -15.45 13.18
N MET A 157 -4.15 -14.13 13.02
CA MET A 157 -5.09 -13.13 13.56
C MET A 157 -6.27 -12.81 12.62
N GLY A 158 -6.30 -13.39 11.42
CA GLY A 158 -7.39 -13.22 10.45
C GLY A 158 -7.12 -12.22 9.34
N VAL A 159 -5.88 -11.74 9.18
CA VAL A 159 -5.49 -10.88 8.05
C VAL A 159 -5.43 -11.72 6.78
N ALA A 160 -6.21 -11.32 5.76
CA ALA A 160 -6.18 -11.96 4.45
C ALA A 160 -5.16 -11.30 3.50
N THR A 161 -4.97 -9.99 3.59
CA THR A 161 -4.14 -9.21 2.67
C THR A 161 -2.96 -8.58 3.40
N LEU A 162 -1.76 -8.76 2.83
CA LEU A 162 -0.52 -8.15 3.31
C LEU A 162 0.10 -7.29 2.21
N ILE A 163 0.44 -6.05 2.53
CA ILE A 163 1.22 -5.18 1.64
C ILE A 163 2.67 -5.28 2.09
N TYR A 164 3.51 -5.81 1.20
CA TYR A 164 4.94 -5.99 1.49
C TYR A 164 5.78 -4.96 0.75
N THR A 165 6.48 -4.10 1.50
CA THR A 165 7.40 -3.09 0.96
C THR A 165 8.85 -3.44 1.32
N ASP A 166 9.70 -3.64 0.31
CA ASP A 166 11.15 -3.59 0.53
C ASP A 166 11.60 -2.13 0.50
N ILE A 167 11.88 -1.56 1.68
CA ILE A 167 12.20 -0.14 1.81
C ILE A 167 13.54 0.25 1.19
N SER A 168 14.44 -0.70 0.96
CA SER A 168 15.70 -0.44 0.24
C SER A 168 15.48 -0.19 -1.25
N ARG A 169 14.35 -0.63 -1.78
CA ARG A 169 13.95 -0.50 -3.20
C ARG A 169 12.91 0.59 -3.43
N ASP A 170 12.21 1.00 -2.36
CA ASP A 170 11.14 1.99 -2.50
C ASP A 170 11.66 3.31 -3.05
N GLY A 171 10.98 3.80 -4.10
CA GLY A 171 11.37 5.01 -4.84
C GLY A 171 12.67 4.92 -5.64
N MET A 172 13.35 3.77 -5.69
CA MET A 172 14.65 3.62 -6.37
C MET A 172 14.55 3.19 -7.84
N MET A 173 13.37 2.79 -8.32
CA MET A 173 13.17 2.37 -9.72
C MET A 173 14.12 1.22 -10.15
N GLN A 174 14.36 0.25 -9.28
CA GLN A 174 15.32 -0.85 -9.50
C GLN A 174 14.67 -2.24 -9.51
N GLY A 175 13.36 -2.27 -9.66
CA GLY A 175 12.55 -3.48 -9.56
C GLY A 175 12.25 -3.89 -8.12
N PRO A 176 11.10 -4.57 -7.88
CA PRO A 176 10.71 -5.10 -6.57
C PRO A 176 11.62 -6.22 -6.08
N ASN A 177 11.51 -6.58 -4.80
CA ASN A 177 12.19 -7.76 -4.25
C ASN A 177 11.37 -9.02 -4.52
N PHE A 178 11.41 -9.53 -5.74
CA PHE A 178 10.66 -10.71 -6.18
C PHE A 178 10.88 -11.94 -5.31
N ALA A 179 12.13 -12.19 -4.91
CA ALA A 179 12.48 -13.36 -4.11
C ALA A 179 11.90 -13.30 -2.68
N ALA A 180 11.93 -12.13 -2.04
CA ALA A 180 11.33 -11.96 -0.73
C ALA A 180 9.80 -12.02 -0.79
N THR A 181 9.20 -11.39 -1.81
CA THR A 181 7.76 -11.41 -2.06
C THR A 181 7.27 -12.83 -2.31
N LYS A 182 7.94 -13.59 -3.18
CA LYS A 182 7.61 -15.00 -3.45
C LYS A 182 7.68 -15.87 -2.19
N ARG A 183 8.71 -15.69 -1.38
CA ARG A 183 8.82 -16.41 -0.09
C ARG A 183 7.67 -16.14 0.85
N LEU A 184 7.16 -14.90 0.90
CA LEU A 184 5.98 -14.57 1.71
C LEU A 184 4.73 -15.24 1.17
N ILE A 185 4.50 -15.20 -0.15
CA ILE A 185 3.37 -15.89 -0.80
C ILE A 185 3.39 -17.37 -0.43
N ASP A 186 4.53 -18.04 -0.66
CA ASP A 186 4.65 -19.49 -0.44
C ASP A 186 4.47 -19.89 1.02
N LYS A 187 4.99 -19.09 1.96
CA LYS A 187 4.90 -19.40 3.38
C LYS A 187 3.54 -19.10 3.99
N THR A 188 2.88 -18.05 3.55
CA THR A 188 1.67 -17.55 4.22
C THR A 188 0.38 -17.95 3.52
N GLN A 189 0.42 -18.13 2.20
CA GLN A 189 -0.75 -18.34 1.34
C GLN A 189 -1.77 -17.19 1.46
N MET A 190 -1.31 -15.98 1.83
CA MET A 190 -2.10 -14.77 1.90
C MET A 190 -2.07 -14.03 0.56
N ASP A 191 -3.01 -13.12 0.37
CA ASP A 191 -2.97 -12.14 -0.71
C ASP A 191 -1.83 -11.15 -0.47
N ILE A 192 -0.71 -11.33 -1.15
CA ILE A 192 0.44 -10.42 -1.04
C ILE A 192 0.37 -9.35 -2.13
N ILE A 193 0.37 -8.10 -1.73
CA ILE A 193 0.50 -6.93 -2.61
C ILE A 193 1.95 -6.47 -2.55
N GLY A 194 2.65 -6.52 -3.69
CA GLY A 194 4.03 -6.07 -3.80
C GLY A 194 4.13 -4.55 -3.85
N SER A 195 5.03 -3.98 -3.04
CA SER A 195 5.29 -2.55 -2.96
C SER A 195 6.78 -2.25 -2.95
N GLY A 196 7.14 -1.07 -3.49
CA GLY A 196 8.51 -0.60 -3.58
C GLY A 196 9.28 -1.13 -4.79
N GLY A 197 9.88 -0.20 -5.55
CA GLY A 197 10.81 -0.52 -6.63
C GLY A 197 10.21 -0.75 -8.01
N VAL A 198 8.92 -0.95 -8.19
CA VAL A 198 8.30 -1.12 -9.52
C VAL A 198 8.72 0.01 -10.45
N SER A 199 9.32 -0.34 -11.58
CA SER A 199 9.92 0.59 -12.54
C SER A 199 9.47 0.37 -13.98
N SER A 200 8.90 -0.79 -14.30
CA SER A 200 8.56 -1.18 -15.67
C SER A 200 7.37 -2.15 -15.70
N ILE A 201 6.78 -2.29 -16.89
CA ILE A 201 5.77 -3.34 -17.18
C ILE A 201 6.34 -4.74 -16.91
N SER A 202 7.62 -4.98 -17.24
CA SER A 202 8.27 -6.26 -16.97
C SER A 202 8.29 -6.62 -15.48
N ASP A 203 8.40 -5.62 -14.58
CA ASP A 203 8.31 -5.86 -13.14
C ASP A 203 6.92 -6.33 -12.74
N LEU A 204 5.87 -5.75 -13.33
CA LEU A 204 4.48 -6.13 -13.07
C LEU A 204 4.19 -7.56 -13.53
N LEU A 205 4.65 -7.92 -14.73
CA LEU A 205 4.49 -9.28 -15.24
C LEU A 205 5.21 -10.31 -14.36
N LYS A 206 6.40 -9.97 -13.86
CA LYS A 206 7.11 -10.81 -12.90
C LYS A 206 6.38 -10.94 -11.55
N LEU A 207 5.80 -9.85 -11.03
CA LEU A 207 5.00 -9.93 -9.81
C LEU A 207 3.77 -10.83 -10.01
N GLN A 208 3.12 -10.74 -11.18
CA GLN A 208 2.02 -11.61 -11.55
C GLN A 208 2.44 -13.07 -11.65
N GLU A 209 3.55 -13.36 -12.34
CA GLU A 209 4.11 -14.70 -12.50
C GLU A 209 4.42 -15.39 -11.16
N ILE A 210 4.95 -14.66 -10.18
CA ILE A 210 5.23 -15.21 -8.85
C ILE A 210 3.99 -15.34 -7.96
N GLY A 211 2.80 -14.92 -8.43
CA GLY A 211 1.52 -15.08 -7.74
C GLY A 211 1.15 -13.92 -6.81
N CYS A 212 1.66 -12.70 -7.04
CA CYS A 212 1.19 -11.53 -6.30
C CYS A 212 -0.30 -11.27 -6.55
N ALA A 213 -1.05 -11.00 -5.50
CA ALA A 213 -2.44 -10.56 -5.59
C ALA A 213 -2.56 -9.15 -6.19
N GLY A 214 -1.55 -8.31 -5.97
CA GLY A 214 -1.51 -6.96 -6.50
C GLY A 214 -0.14 -6.30 -6.46
N ALA A 215 -0.06 -5.10 -7.07
CA ALA A 215 1.14 -4.26 -7.08
C ALA A 215 0.80 -2.79 -6.83
N ILE A 216 1.54 -2.15 -5.93
CA ILE A 216 1.45 -0.70 -5.71
C ILE A 216 2.34 0.02 -6.71
N LEU A 217 1.74 0.98 -7.42
CA LEU A 217 2.38 1.77 -8.45
C LEU A 217 2.67 3.16 -7.90
N GLY A 218 3.92 3.37 -7.53
CA GLY A 218 4.39 4.63 -6.98
C GLY A 218 5.08 5.51 -8.01
N ARG A 219 6.37 5.79 -7.79
CA ARG A 219 7.20 6.72 -8.53
C ARG A 219 7.16 6.55 -10.05
N ALA A 220 7.17 5.32 -10.54
CA ALA A 220 7.12 5.02 -11.97
C ALA A 220 5.95 5.70 -12.70
N MET A 221 4.77 5.78 -12.06
CA MET A 221 3.59 6.42 -12.61
C MET A 221 3.74 7.94 -12.71
N TYR A 222 4.37 8.55 -11.70
CA TYR A 222 4.59 10.00 -11.64
C TYR A 222 5.68 10.45 -12.62
N GLU A 223 6.68 9.61 -12.89
CA GLU A 223 7.76 9.86 -13.85
C GLU A 223 7.38 9.44 -15.28
N GLY A 224 6.18 8.87 -15.49
CA GLY A 224 5.70 8.49 -16.81
C GLY A 224 6.44 7.30 -17.44
N ALA A 225 7.00 6.41 -16.61
CA ALA A 225 7.66 5.19 -17.12
C ALA A 225 6.67 4.26 -17.85
N PHE A 226 5.42 4.26 -17.45
CA PHE A 226 4.27 3.63 -18.11
C PHE A 226 2.97 4.25 -17.58
N THR A 227 1.85 4.01 -18.26
CA THR A 227 0.52 4.48 -17.84
C THR A 227 -0.29 3.35 -17.20
N VAL A 228 -1.40 3.71 -16.51
CA VAL A 228 -2.34 2.70 -15.99
C VAL A 228 -2.90 1.82 -17.12
N PRO A 229 -3.35 2.38 -18.26
CA PRO A 229 -3.79 1.57 -19.41
C PRO A 229 -2.74 0.57 -19.88
N ASP A 230 -1.47 1.00 -20.07
CA ASP A 230 -0.39 0.11 -20.51
C ASP A 230 -0.20 -1.07 -19.54
N ALA A 231 -0.23 -0.78 -18.24
CA ALA A 231 -0.08 -1.80 -17.20
C ALA A 231 -1.27 -2.76 -17.15
N LEU A 232 -2.50 -2.26 -17.31
CA LEU A 232 -3.71 -3.10 -17.34
C LEU A 232 -3.73 -4.00 -18.56
N GLU A 233 -3.40 -3.49 -19.75
CA GLU A 233 -3.32 -4.27 -20.99
C GLU A 233 -2.29 -5.40 -20.87
N ALA A 234 -1.10 -5.09 -20.39
CA ALA A 234 -0.03 -6.08 -20.24
C ALA A 234 -0.43 -7.24 -19.30
N ILE A 235 -1.04 -6.92 -18.13
CA ILE A 235 -1.49 -7.93 -17.18
C ILE A 235 -2.61 -8.79 -17.76
N GLN A 236 -3.60 -8.16 -18.43
CA GLN A 236 -4.71 -8.91 -19.04
C GLN A 236 -4.26 -9.84 -20.17
N THR A 237 -3.29 -9.41 -20.95
CA THR A 237 -2.70 -10.23 -22.02
C THR A 237 -1.97 -11.44 -21.44
N ALA A 238 -1.17 -11.24 -20.40
CA ALA A 238 -0.49 -12.33 -19.71
C ALA A 238 -1.45 -13.35 -19.08
N ASP A 239 -2.60 -12.91 -18.54
CA ASP A 239 -3.63 -13.81 -17.98
C ASP A 239 -4.30 -14.69 -19.04
N LYS A 240 -4.33 -14.25 -20.30
CA LYS A 240 -4.90 -15.03 -21.42
C LYS A 240 -3.91 -16.04 -22.03
N GLY A 241 -2.65 -16.03 -21.61
CA GLY A 241 -1.61 -16.94 -22.10
C GLY A 241 -1.12 -16.62 -23.52
N GLU A 242 -1.26 -15.37 -23.96
CA GLU A 242 -0.76 -14.85 -25.25
C GLU A 242 0.64 -14.23 -25.12
#